data_64ff48d458ca34da2c20fbbd3a07a37a
#
_entry.id   64ff48d458ca34da2c20fbbd3a07a37a
#
_cell.length_a   1.000
_cell.length_b   1.000
_cell.length_c   1.000
_cell.angle_alpha   90.00
_cell.angle_beta   90.00
_cell.angle_gamma   90.00
#
_symmetry.space_group_name_H-M   'P 1'
#
loop_
_entity.id
_entity.type
_entity.pdbx_description
1 polymer ?
#
loop_
_entity_poly.entity_id
_entity_poly.type
_entity_poly.pdbx_seq_one_letter_code
_entity_poly.pdbx_strand_id
1 'polypeptide(L)'
;MTAPLSSKESSAELFFLYDTHCPWSYVTTQLVNEIHKAFPQITLHLWHAAFFDGSSTIKASELSEVERLAETSFSKNYQDTIKKNVDSTLSANLMTWAQNKAPNFALPLLNSIQKSHFELGNQLTTKTSFDTIIDELKLSPPAKVFKSDKLSKDASIQLEEIFALQEIINTEAIPALLLAIDDQLVLLNHNYYLIQPEAIIEAVQLELNQHLK
;
A
#
# COMPACT_ATOMS: atom_id res chain seq x y z
N MET A 1 -32.11 33.33 -18.47
CA MET A 1 -30.75 32.76 -18.62
C MET A 1 -30.48 31.95 -17.37
N THR A 2 -30.71 30.65 -17.39
CA THR A 2 -30.39 29.70 -16.34
C THR A 2 -28.93 29.31 -16.52
N ALA A 3 -28.10 29.58 -15.51
CA ALA A 3 -26.73 29.09 -15.49
C ALA A 3 -26.75 27.56 -15.54
N PRO A 4 -25.82 26.91 -16.27
CA PRO A 4 -25.71 25.47 -16.22
C PRO A 4 -25.30 25.08 -14.82
N LEU A 5 -26.06 24.15 -14.21
CA LEU A 5 -25.65 23.43 -13.02
C LEU A 5 -24.31 22.73 -13.35
N SER A 6 -23.24 23.17 -12.72
CA SER A 6 -21.97 22.45 -12.74
C SER A 6 -22.25 21.04 -12.26
N SER A 7 -22.17 20.06 -13.16
CA SER A 7 -22.11 18.65 -12.77
C SER A 7 -20.86 18.52 -11.91
N LYS A 8 -21.05 18.26 -10.61
CA LYS A 8 -19.97 17.85 -9.72
C LYS A 8 -19.37 16.60 -10.38
N GLU A 9 -18.17 16.68 -10.91
CA GLU A 9 -17.48 15.47 -11.36
C GLU A 9 -17.38 14.58 -10.13
N SER A 10 -17.99 13.41 -10.20
CA SER A 10 -17.90 12.43 -9.14
C SER A 10 -16.42 12.05 -8.94
N SER A 11 -15.91 12.27 -7.75
CA SER A 11 -14.53 11.95 -7.42
C SER A 11 -14.46 10.55 -6.80
N ALA A 12 -13.71 9.67 -7.42
CA ALA A 12 -13.41 8.36 -6.84
C ALA A 12 -11.97 8.36 -6.30
N GLU A 13 -11.79 7.79 -5.13
CA GLU A 13 -10.50 7.67 -4.44
C GLU A 13 -10.30 6.23 -3.98
N LEU A 14 -9.10 5.69 -4.18
CA LEU A 14 -8.71 4.36 -3.73
C LEU A 14 -7.72 4.49 -2.57
N PHE A 15 -8.10 3.98 -1.41
CA PHE A 15 -7.22 3.91 -0.24
C PHE A 15 -6.69 2.49 -0.09
N PHE A 16 -5.39 2.36 -0.05
CA PHE A 16 -4.70 1.13 0.26
C PHE A 16 -3.97 1.27 1.59
N LEU A 17 -4.53 0.65 2.63
CA LEU A 17 -3.91 0.56 3.95
C LEU A 17 -3.01 -0.66 3.96
N TYR A 18 -1.71 -0.49 4.16
CA TYR A 18 -0.74 -1.56 3.98
C TYR A 18 0.51 -1.38 4.83
N ASP A 19 1.32 -2.41 4.89
CA ASP A 19 2.72 -2.31 5.32
C ASP A 19 3.63 -2.94 4.25
N THR A 20 4.75 -2.28 3.94
CA THR A 20 5.69 -2.74 2.91
C THR A 20 6.32 -4.09 3.21
N HIS A 21 6.36 -4.49 4.48
CA HIS A 21 6.95 -5.76 4.94
C HIS A 21 5.90 -6.85 5.20
N CYS A 22 4.62 -6.54 5.03
CA CYS A 22 3.53 -7.50 5.21
C CYS A 22 3.37 -8.37 3.94
N PRO A 23 3.47 -9.71 4.05
CA PRO A 23 3.29 -10.61 2.90
C PRO A 23 1.91 -10.48 2.24
N TRP A 24 0.85 -10.28 3.02
CA TRP A 24 -0.49 -10.03 2.50
C TRP A 24 -0.59 -8.72 1.72
N SER A 25 0.08 -7.66 2.22
CA SER A 25 0.14 -6.38 1.49
C SER A 25 0.90 -6.52 0.17
N TYR A 26 1.95 -7.35 0.12
CA TYR A 26 2.70 -7.61 -1.10
C TYR A 26 1.82 -8.19 -2.21
N VAL A 27 1.09 -9.25 -1.92
CA VAL A 27 0.21 -9.88 -2.93
C VAL A 27 -0.98 -8.98 -3.29
N THR A 28 -1.51 -8.20 -2.34
CA THR A 28 -2.60 -7.24 -2.60
C THR A 28 -2.13 -6.05 -3.45
N THR A 29 -0.86 -5.67 -3.42
CA THR A 29 -0.32 -4.58 -4.26
C THR A 29 -0.53 -4.86 -5.76
N GLN A 30 -0.60 -6.13 -6.20
CA GLN A 30 -0.90 -6.46 -7.59
C GLN A 30 -2.30 -5.98 -8.00
N LEU A 31 -3.29 -6.08 -7.11
CA LEU A 31 -4.63 -5.57 -7.35
C LEU A 31 -4.63 -4.05 -7.50
N VAL A 32 -3.85 -3.36 -6.65
CA VAL A 32 -3.69 -1.89 -6.71
C VAL A 32 -3.08 -1.48 -8.06
N ASN A 33 -2.08 -2.23 -8.53
CA ASN A 33 -1.47 -1.99 -9.85
C ASN A 33 -2.50 -2.11 -10.97
N GLU A 34 -3.34 -3.18 -10.96
CA GLU A 34 -4.37 -3.38 -11.99
C GLU A 34 -5.46 -2.30 -11.93
N ILE A 35 -5.92 -1.92 -10.74
CA ILE A 35 -6.89 -0.83 -10.57
C ILE A 35 -6.32 0.49 -11.09
N HIS A 36 -5.11 0.86 -10.68
CA HIS A 36 -4.48 2.12 -11.09
C HIS A 36 -4.24 2.19 -12.61
N LYS A 37 -3.88 1.07 -13.22
CA LYS A 37 -3.73 0.95 -14.68
C LYS A 37 -5.06 1.09 -15.43
N ALA A 38 -6.13 0.47 -14.93
CA ALA A 38 -7.44 0.48 -15.56
C ALA A 38 -8.20 1.80 -15.34
N PHE A 39 -8.00 2.45 -14.19
CA PHE A 39 -8.70 3.66 -13.76
C PHE A 39 -7.72 4.77 -13.34
N PRO A 40 -6.94 5.34 -14.27
CA PRO A 40 -5.93 6.35 -13.95
C PRO A 40 -6.51 7.66 -13.40
N GLN A 41 -7.83 7.86 -13.54
CA GLN A 41 -8.56 9.01 -12.99
C GLN A 41 -8.90 8.86 -11.50
N ILE A 42 -8.84 7.65 -10.93
CA ILE A 42 -9.05 7.42 -9.50
C ILE A 42 -7.81 7.93 -8.73
N THR A 43 -8.02 8.79 -7.77
CA THR A 43 -6.95 9.25 -6.89
C THR A 43 -6.50 8.10 -5.99
N LEU A 44 -5.21 7.76 -6.05
CA LEU A 44 -4.65 6.67 -5.26
C LEU A 44 -3.97 7.19 -3.98
N HIS A 45 -4.40 6.68 -2.84
CA HIS A 45 -3.83 6.92 -1.52
C HIS A 45 -3.13 5.66 -1.01
N LEU A 46 -1.81 5.69 -0.96
CA LEU A 46 -0.97 4.62 -0.43
C LEU A 46 -0.62 4.94 1.02
N TRP A 47 -1.40 4.42 1.96
CA TRP A 47 -1.30 4.73 3.38
C TRP A 47 -0.58 3.61 4.13
N HIS A 48 0.66 3.87 4.50
CA HIS A 48 1.53 2.90 5.18
C HIS A 48 1.24 2.86 6.68
N ALA A 49 0.77 1.71 7.18
CA ALA A 49 0.33 1.53 8.56
C ALA A 49 1.46 1.40 9.59
N ALA A 50 2.71 1.32 9.16
CA ALA A 50 3.87 1.13 10.04
C ALA A 50 3.65 0.02 11.10
N PHE A 51 3.07 -1.10 10.66
CA PHE A 51 2.63 -2.19 11.54
C PHE A 51 3.80 -2.90 12.23
N PHE A 52 4.94 -2.99 11.53
CA PHE A 52 6.14 -3.63 12.07
C PHE A 52 7.09 -2.57 12.66
N ASP A 53 7.28 -2.63 13.97
CA ASP A 53 8.06 -1.69 14.79
C ASP A 53 9.38 -2.27 15.31
N GLY A 54 9.81 -3.41 14.78
CA GLY A 54 11.02 -4.11 15.25
C GLY A 54 10.78 -5.10 16.39
N SER A 55 9.54 -5.25 16.87
CA SER A 55 9.23 -6.14 18.00
C SER A 55 8.78 -7.55 17.60
N SER A 56 8.38 -7.75 16.35
CA SER A 56 7.78 -9.00 15.87
C SER A 56 8.49 -9.59 14.65
N THR A 57 8.23 -10.87 14.39
CA THR A 57 8.71 -11.62 13.22
C THR A 57 7.53 -12.10 12.39
N ILE A 58 7.77 -12.42 11.12
CA ILE A 58 6.78 -13.09 10.28
C ILE A 58 6.70 -14.56 10.64
N LYS A 59 5.49 -15.07 10.83
CA LYS A 59 5.26 -16.50 11.11
C LYS A 59 5.35 -17.30 9.82
N ALA A 60 6.07 -18.43 9.86
CA ALA A 60 6.16 -19.31 8.69
C ALA A 60 4.78 -19.85 8.24
N SER A 61 3.85 -20.07 9.17
CA SER A 61 2.46 -20.46 8.85
C SER A 61 1.70 -19.39 8.09
N GLU A 62 1.91 -18.12 8.44
CA GLU A 62 1.33 -16.98 7.73
C GLU A 62 1.86 -16.91 6.29
N LEU A 63 3.19 -17.05 6.13
CA LEU A 63 3.80 -17.04 4.81
C LEU A 63 3.25 -18.17 3.93
N SER A 64 3.15 -19.40 4.47
CA SER A 64 2.59 -20.55 3.75
C SER A 64 1.12 -20.36 3.39
N GLU A 65 0.36 -19.63 4.20
CA GLU A 65 -1.04 -19.32 3.90
C GLU A 65 -1.15 -18.33 2.75
N VAL A 66 -0.33 -17.27 2.73
CA VAL A 66 -0.26 -16.32 1.61
C VAL A 66 0.13 -17.04 0.33
N GLU A 67 1.18 -17.89 0.37
CA GLU A 67 1.62 -18.66 -0.80
C GLU A 67 0.50 -19.53 -1.39
N ARG A 68 -0.28 -20.18 -0.50
CA ARG A 68 -1.40 -21.04 -0.90
C ARG A 68 -2.57 -20.27 -1.49
N LEU A 69 -2.93 -19.11 -0.88
CA LEU A 69 -4.14 -18.34 -1.26
C LEU A 69 -3.91 -17.42 -2.45
N ALA A 70 -2.68 -16.97 -2.67
CA ALA A 70 -2.32 -16.14 -3.80
C ALA A 70 -1.60 -16.92 -4.93
N GLU A 71 -1.46 -18.25 -4.79
CA GLU A 71 -0.71 -19.12 -5.73
C GLU A 71 0.67 -18.55 -6.10
N THR A 72 1.36 -17.98 -5.11
CA THR A 72 2.66 -17.33 -5.26
C THR A 72 3.73 -18.07 -4.47
N SER A 73 4.99 -17.67 -4.63
CA SER A 73 6.09 -18.18 -3.82
C SER A 73 7.04 -17.05 -3.45
N PHE A 74 7.52 -17.06 -2.22
CA PHE A 74 8.52 -16.12 -1.77
C PHE A 74 9.93 -16.66 -2.03
N SER A 75 10.86 -15.75 -2.33
CA SER A 75 12.25 -16.13 -2.58
C SER A 75 12.89 -16.78 -1.35
N LYS A 76 13.86 -17.67 -1.59
CA LYS A 76 14.64 -18.26 -0.50
C LYS A 76 15.35 -17.19 0.33
N ASN A 77 15.88 -16.15 -0.32
CA ASN A 77 16.55 -15.05 0.36
C ASN A 77 15.62 -14.38 1.39
N TYR A 78 14.35 -14.16 1.04
CA TYR A 78 13.37 -13.62 1.97
C TYR A 78 13.01 -14.62 3.07
N GLN A 79 12.74 -15.89 2.73
CA GLN A 79 12.42 -16.95 3.70
C GLN A 79 13.52 -17.13 4.75
N ASP A 80 14.79 -16.94 4.41
CA ASP A 80 15.91 -16.99 5.35
C ASP A 80 15.89 -15.80 6.35
N THR A 81 15.12 -14.77 6.08
CA THR A 81 15.04 -13.56 6.93
C THR A 81 13.82 -13.52 7.87
N ILE A 82 12.78 -14.31 7.67
CA ILE A 82 11.51 -14.25 8.42
C ILE A 82 11.64 -14.46 9.93
N LYS A 83 12.77 -15.05 10.39
CA LYS A 83 13.06 -15.24 11.82
C LYS A 83 13.63 -13.99 12.48
N LYS A 84 13.98 -12.98 11.72
CA LYS A 84 14.46 -11.71 12.23
C LYS A 84 13.29 -10.79 12.54
N ASN A 85 13.47 -9.93 13.51
CA ASN A 85 12.51 -8.87 13.79
C ASN A 85 12.36 -7.97 12.57
N VAL A 86 11.12 -7.61 12.28
CA VAL A 86 10.74 -6.78 11.13
C VAL A 86 10.48 -5.36 11.62
N ASP A 87 11.08 -4.38 10.95
CA ASP A 87 10.89 -2.96 11.21
C ASP A 87 10.66 -2.22 9.89
N SER A 88 9.47 -1.67 9.73
CA SER A 88 9.05 -0.94 8.53
C SER A 88 9.10 0.58 8.69
N THR A 89 9.62 1.10 9.80
CA THR A 89 9.65 2.55 10.12
C THR A 89 10.26 3.39 9.01
N LEU A 90 11.41 2.98 8.45
CA LEU A 90 12.06 3.73 7.36
C LEU A 90 11.23 3.70 6.08
N SER A 91 10.64 2.56 5.76
CA SER A 91 9.74 2.42 4.61
C SER A 91 8.50 3.28 4.77
N ALA A 92 7.89 3.31 5.97
CA ALA A 92 6.74 4.17 6.28
C ALA A 92 7.07 5.64 6.06
N ASN A 93 8.20 6.10 6.58
CA ASN A 93 8.66 7.48 6.41
C ASN A 93 8.89 7.84 4.93
N LEU A 94 9.52 6.94 4.18
CA LEU A 94 9.82 7.15 2.76
C LEU A 94 8.54 7.13 1.91
N MET A 95 7.63 6.19 2.16
CA MET A 95 6.36 6.09 1.44
C MET A 95 5.45 7.30 1.70
N THR A 96 5.33 7.74 2.95
CA THR A 96 4.58 8.95 3.29
C THR A 96 5.18 10.20 2.63
N TRP A 97 6.51 10.31 2.62
CA TRP A 97 7.17 11.39 1.90
C TRP A 97 6.87 11.34 0.39
N ALA A 98 6.94 10.15 -0.22
CA ALA A 98 6.66 9.98 -1.65
C ALA A 98 5.19 10.34 -1.97
N GLN A 99 4.24 9.85 -1.19
CA GLN A 99 2.82 10.17 -1.36
C GLN A 99 2.58 11.70 -1.34
N ASN A 100 3.26 12.43 -0.44
CA ASN A 100 3.05 13.86 -0.25
C ASN A 100 3.86 14.76 -1.21
N LYS A 101 5.01 14.31 -1.71
CA LYS A 101 5.98 15.15 -2.46
C LYS A 101 6.29 14.65 -3.85
N ALA A 102 6.01 13.39 -4.14
CA ALA A 102 6.29 12.75 -5.42
C ALA A 102 5.20 11.70 -5.74
N PRO A 103 3.89 12.07 -5.74
CA PRO A 103 2.78 11.10 -5.81
C PRO A 103 2.86 10.18 -7.03
N ASN A 104 3.31 10.69 -8.18
CA ASN A 104 3.48 9.88 -9.40
C ASN A 104 4.53 8.76 -9.27
N PHE A 105 5.39 8.84 -8.25
CA PHE A 105 6.40 7.82 -7.96
C PHE A 105 6.02 6.93 -6.76
N ALA A 106 4.93 7.22 -6.06
CA ALA A 106 4.57 6.48 -4.85
C ALA A 106 4.29 5.00 -5.13
N LEU A 107 3.48 4.67 -6.15
CA LEU A 107 3.22 3.28 -6.52
C LEU A 107 4.45 2.58 -7.13
N PRO A 108 5.22 3.16 -8.06
CA PRO A 108 6.50 2.61 -8.48
C PRO A 108 7.48 2.37 -7.32
N LEU A 109 7.56 3.28 -6.35
CA LEU A 109 8.39 3.13 -5.16
C LEU A 109 7.93 1.97 -4.29
N LEU A 110 6.62 1.84 -4.02
CA LEU A 110 6.06 0.71 -3.30
C LEU A 110 6.44 -0.62 -3.95
N ASN A 111 6.23 -0.75 -5.26
CA ASN A 111 6.59 -1.94 -6.02
C ASN A 111 8.09 -2.28 -5.91
N SER A 112 8.97 -1.27 -6.00
CA SER A 112 10.43 -1.46 -5.91
C SER A 112 10.87 -1.86 -4.49
N ILE A 113 10.29 -1.25 -3.45
CA ILE A 113 10.54 -1.61 -2.05
C ILE A 113 10.13 -3.07 -1.80
N GLN A 114 8.91 -3.44 -2.17
CA GLN A 114 8.40 -4.79 -1.97
C GLN A 114 9.18 -5.83 -2.78
N LYS A 115 9.54 -5.54 -4.01
CA LYS A 115 10.42 -6.40 -4.81
C LYS A 115 11.77 -6.61 -4.12
N SER A 116 12.39 -5.55 -3.65
CA SER A 116 13.67 -5.62 -2.93
C SER A 116 13.55 -6.45 -1.66
N HIS A 117 12.44 -6.32 -0.91
CA HIS A 117 12.20 -7.05 0.32
C HIS A 117 11.89 -8.53 0.07
N PHE A 118 10.86 -8.84 -0.73
CA PHE A 118 10.32 -10.19 -0.87
C PHE A 118 11.07 -11.06 -1.89
N GLU A 119 11.67 -10.45 -2.92
CA GLU A 119 12.41 -11.21 -3.93
C GLU A 119 13.91 -11.25 -3.63
N LEU A 120 14.50 -10.17 -3.11
CA LEU A 120 15.94 -10.08 -2.85
C LEU A 120 16.33 -10.30 -1.38
N GLY A 121 15.36 -10.31 -0.45
CA GLY A 121 15.59 -10.50 0.98
C GLY A 121 16.20 -9.27 1.68
N ASN A 122 16.08 -8.08 1.09
CA ASN A 122 16.57 -6.85 1.69
C ASN A 122 15.71 -6.46 2.90
N GLN A 123 16.32 -6.30 4.07
CA GLN A 123 15.60 -5.97 5.30
C GLN A 123 15.16 -4.49 5.38
N LEU A 124 15.70 -3.61 4.55
CA LEU A 124 15.35 -2.18 4.45
C LEU A 124 15.46 -1.42 5.78
N THR A 125 16.41 -1.82 6.63
CA THR A 125 16.60 -1.27 7.98
C THR A 125 17.57 -0.10 8.06
N THR A 126 18.23 0.26 6.96
CA THR A 126 19.18 1.38 6.89
C THR A 126 18.92 2.23 5.65
N LYS A 127 19.36 3.49 5.69
CA LYS A 127 19.26 4.38 4.52
C LYS A 127 19.90 3.74 3.27
N THR A 128 21.06 3.13 3.41
CA THR A 128 21.79 2.51 2.29
C THR A 128 21.06 1.34 1.66
N SER A 129 20.12 0.72 2.37
CA SER A 129 19.26 -0.33 1.82
C SER A 129 18.30 0.17 0.75
N PHE A 130 18.06 1.48 0.69
CA PHE A 130 17.17 2.13 -0.30
C PHE A 130 17.93 2.81 -1.44
N ASP A 131 19.25 2.94 -1.37
CA ASP A 131 20.01 3.76 -2.32
C ASP A 131 19.77 3.32 -3.78
N THR A 132 19.83 2.02 -4.08
CA THR A 132 19.55 1.50 -5.43
C THR A 132 18.14 1.86 -5.92
N ILE A 133 17.13 1.71 -5.06
CA ILE A 133 15.72 2.01 -5.40
C ILE A 133 15.55 3.51 -5.68
N ILE A 134 16.17 4.35 -4.85
CA ILE A 134 16.12 5.81 -4.95
C ILE A 134 16.78 6.27 -6.24
N ASP A 135 17.96 5.71 -6.56
CA ASP A 135 18.72 6.05 -7.76
C ASP A 135 17.99 5.63 -9.04
N GLU A 136 17.44 4.41 -9.07
CA GLU A 136 16.65 3.90 -10.22
C GLU A 136 15.44 4.77 -10.50
N LEU A 137 14.72 5.22 -9.46
CA LEU A 137 13.55 6.08 -9.57
C LEU A 137 13.90 7.58 -9.65
N LYS A 138 15.20 7.94 -9.58
CA LYS A 138 15.70 9.32 -9.58
C LYS A 138 15.03 10.20 -8.51
N LEU A 139 14.77 9.63 -7.34
CA LEU A 139 14.17 10.32 -6.21
C LEU A 139 15.23 11.06 -5.40
N SER A 140 14.82 12.10 -4.67
CA SER A 140 15.72 12.89 -3.82
C SER A 140 15.07 13.16 -2.45
N PRO A 141 14.77 12.10 -1.67
CA PRO A 141 14.18 12.27 -0.36
C PRO A 141 15.17 12.96 0.60
N PRO A 142 14.69 13.90 1.44
CA PRO A 142 15.57 14.57 2.39
C PRO A 142 16.07 13.61 3.48
N ALA A 143 17.28 13.85 3.99
CA ALA A 143 17.93 12.97 4.98
C ALA A 143 17.07 12.68 6.23
N LYS A 144 16.17 13.59 6.60
CA LYS A 144 15.26 13.42 7.74
C LYS A 144 14.27 12.25 7.59
N VAL A 145 13.99 11.82 6.35
CA VAL A 145 13.12 10.67 6.05
C VAL A 145 13.74 9.37 6.57
N PHE A 146 15.08 9.29 6.58
CA PHE A 146 15.83 8.09 6.99
C PHE A 146 16.24 8.09 8.47
N LYS A 147 15.52 8.79 9.32
CA LYS A 147 15.66 8.62 10.77
C LYS A 147 14.91 7.36 11.19
N SER A 148 15.66 6.36 11.67
CA SER A 148 15.14 5.02 12.00
C SER A 148 14.59 4.89 13.41
N ASP A 149 14.79 5.90 14.26
CA ASP A 149 14.41 5.85 15.67
C ASP A 149 12.91 6.14 15.92
N LYS A 150 12.21 6.66 14.90
CA LYS A 150 10.78 6.99 15.00
C LYS A 150 10.15 7.32 13.65
N LEU A 151 8.84 7.28 13.62
CA LEU A 151 8.07 7.82 12.52
C LEU A 151 8.31 9.32 12.35
N SER A 152 8.32 9.79 11.10
CA SER A 152 8.29 11.20 10.78
C SER A 152 6.94 11.79 11.22
N LYS A 153 6.90 13.12 11.40
CA LYS A 153 5.64 13.78 11.76
C LYS A 153 4.52 13.48 10.76
N ASP A 154 4.84 13.49 9.46
CA ASP A 154 3.86 13.24 8.42
C ASP A 154 3.36 11.78 8.46
N ALA A 155 4.26 10.80 8.72
CA ALA A 155 3.90 9.40 8.88
C ALA A 155 3.05 9.16 10.15
N SER A 156 3.34 9.87 11.25
CA SER A 156 2.52 9.78 12.46
C SER A 156 1.11 10.34 12.24
N ILE A 157 0.97 11.45 11.52
CA ILE A 157 -0.35 12.00 11.16
C ILE A 157 -1.11 11.00 10.27
N GLN A 158 -0.44 10.44 9.25
CA GLN A 158 -1.08 9.42 8.38
C GLN A 158 -1.53 8.20 9.17
N LEU A 159 -0.77 7.78 10.19
CA LEU A 159 -1.15 6.67 11.05
C LEU A 159 -2.40 6.97 11.88
N GLU A 160 -2.56 8.21 12.38
CA GLU A 160 -3.78 8.65 13.07
C GLU A 160 -4.99 8.62 12.11
N GLU A 161 -4.81 9.05 10.86
CA GLU A 161 -5.85 8.98 9.81
C GLU A 161 -6.23 7.51 9.49
N ILE A 162 -5.24 6.61 9.44
CA ILE A 162 -5.48 5.17 9.26
C ILE A 162 -6.35 4.62 10.41
N PHE A 163 -6.02 4.94 11.65
CA PHE A 163 -6.80 4.47 12.80
C PHE A 163 -8.24 4.98 12.77
N ALA A 164 -8.44 6.26 12.43
CA ALA A 164 -9.78 6.81 12.28
C ALA A 164 -10.57 6.10 11.16
N LEU A 165 -9.93 5.76 10.04
CA LEU A 165 -10.57 5.02 8.95
C LEU A 165 -10.87 3.58 9.35
N GLN A 166 -9.97 2.91 10.08
CA GLN A 166 -10.17 1.56 10.61
C GLN A 166 -11.35 1.47 11.60
N GLU A 167 -11.58 2.51 12.41
CA GLU A 167 -12.76 2.61 13.26
C GLU A 167 -14.05 2.66 12.42
N ILE A 168 -14.08 3.43 11.34
CA ILE A 168 -15.24 3.53 10.44
C ILE A 168 -15.56 2.19 9.78
N ILE A 169 -14.55 1.49 9.30
CA ILE A 169 -14.74 0.18 8.62
C ILE A 169 -14.81 -1.00 9.58
N ASN A 170 -14.65 -0.74 10.89
CA ASN A 170 -14.70 -1.74 11.96
C ASN A 170 -13.73 -2.92 11.75
N THR A 171 -12.49 -2.62 11.32
CA THR A 171 -11.39 -3.60 11.22
C THR A 171 -10.03 -2.93 11.39
N GLU A 172 -9.15 -3.57 12.14
CA GLU A 172 -7.74 -3.15 12.29
C GLU A 172 -6.82 -3.94 11.33
N ALA A 173 -7.40 -4.83 10.51
CA ALA A 173 -6.62 -5.68 9.62
C ALA A 173 -5.94 -4.87 8.50
N ILE A 174 -4.72 -5.26 8.17
CA ILE A 174 -4.01 -4.86 6.97
C ILE A 174 -3.61 -6.11 6.16
N PRO A 175 -3.63 -6.03 4.82
CA PRO A 175 -4.05 -4.88 4.01
C PRO A 175 -5.57 -4.64 4.04
N ALA A 176 -5.99 -3.38 3.85
CA ALA A 176 -7.36 -3.05 3.54
C ALA A 176 -7.40 -2.20 2.25
N LEU A 177 -8.35 -2.50 1.38
CA LEU A 177 -8.52 -1.82 0.11
C LEU A 177 -9.91 -1.19 0.06
N LEU A 178 -9.98 0.13 0.02
CA LEU A 178 -11.19 0.91 0.15
C LEU A 178 -11.38 1.80 -1.07
N LEU A 179 -12.58 1.75 -1.64
CA LEU A 179 -12.99 2.65 -2.72
C LEU A 179 -13.99 3.66 -2.15
N ALA A 180 -13.60 4.93 -2.14
CA ALA A 180 -14.49 6.03 -1.81
C ALA A 180 -15.05 6.61 -3.11
N ILE A 181 -16.38 6.75 -3.19
CA ILE A 181 -17.09 7.35 -4.33
C ILE A 181 -18.10 8.31 -3.75
N ASP A 182 -17.89 9.61 -3.96
CA ASP A 182 -18.67 10.67 -3.31
C ASP A 182 -18.75 10.47 -1.78
N ASP A 183 -19.93 10.23 -1.22
CA ASP A 183 -20.16 10.01 0.21
C ASP A 183 -20.19 8.52 0.61
N GLN A 184 -19.85 7.61 -0.31
CA GLN A 184 -19.85 6.17 -0.06
C GLN A 184 -18.43 5.65 0.11
N LEU A 185 -18.24 4.71 1.06
CA LEU A 185 -16.99 4.01 1.30
C LEU A 185 -17.23 2.50 1.17
N VAL A 186 -16.57 1.87 0.20
CA VAL A 186 -16.71 0.45 -0.10
C VAL A 186 -15.44 -0.28 0.26
N LEU A 187 -15.51 -1.25 1.18
CA LEU A 187 -14.41 -2.17 1.47
C LEU A 187 -14.38 -3.27 0.41
N LEU A 188 -13.37 -3.24 -0.44
CA LEU A 188 -13.17 -4.27 -1.48
C LEU A 188 -12.57 -5.53 -0.83
N ASN A 189 -13.25 -6.66 -0.99
CA ASN A 189 -12.73 -7.94 -0.49
C ASN A 189 -11.63 -8.46 -1.42
N HIS A 190 -10.41 -7.99 -1.19
CA HIS A 190 -9.22 -8.29 -1.98
C HIS A 190 -8.91 -9.79 -2.06
N ASN A 191 -9.28 -10.59 -1.05
CA ASN A 191 -8.98 -12.02 -1.00
C ASN A 191 -9.57 -12.83 -2.18
N TYR A 192 -10.66 -12.36 -2.79
CA TYR A 192 -11.27 -13.02 -3.94
C TYR A 192 -10.47 -12.87 -5.23
N TYR A 193 -9.51 -11.96 -5.28
CA TYR A 193 -8.82 -11.57 -6.51
C TYR A 193 -7.31 -11.86 -6.48
N LEU A 194 -6.79 -12.49 -5.41
CA LEU A 194 -5.34 -12.70 -5.25
C LEU A 194 -4.73 -13.60 -6.32
N ILE A 195 -5.51 -14.58 -6.86
CA ILE A 195 -5.06 -15.50 -7.91
C ILE A 195 -5.17 -14.86 -9.30
N GLN A 196 -6.19 -14.01 -9.50
CA GLN A 196 -6.44 -13.30 -10.75
C GLN A 196 -6.63 -11.80 -10.46
N PRO A 197 -5.53 -11.05 -10.25
CA PRO A 197 -5.59 -9.66 -9.83
C PRO A 197 -6.39 -8.75 -10.76
N GLU A 198 -6.38 -9.02 -12.07
CA GLU A 198 -7.13 -8.27 -13.07
C GLU A 198 -8.66 -8.39 -12.91
N ALA A 199 -9.16 -9.43 -12.27
CA ALA A 199 -10.60 -9.61 -12.04
C ALA A 199 -11.19 -8.54 -11.09
N ILE A 200 -10.36 -7.87 -10.27
CA ILE A 200 -10.82 -6.77 -9.42
C ILE A 200 -11.32 -5.56 -10.22
N ILE A 201 -10.87 -5.41 -11.47
CA ILE A 201 -11.29 -4.31 -12.36
C ILE A 201 -12.82 -4.32 -12.55
N GLU A 202 -13.41 -5.51 -12.73
CA GLU A 202 -14.86 -5.64 -12.89
C GLU A 202 -15.61 -5.21 -11.61
N ALA A 203 -15.10 -5.60 -10.43
CA ALA A 203 -15.69 -5.19 -9.15
C ALA A 203 -15.66 -3.66 -8.98
N VAL A 204 -14.51 -3.04 -9.24
CA VAL A 204 -14.37 -1.57 -9.17
C VAL A 204 -15.32 -0.89 -10.18
N GLN A 205 -15.42 -1.41 -11.42
CA GLN A 205 -16.32 -0.85 -12.44
C GLN A 205 -17.80 -0.95 -12.02
N LEU A 206 -18.20 -2.04 -11.37
CA LEU A 206 -19.57 -2.21 -10.86
C LEU A 206 -19.87 -1.17 -9.78
N GLU A 207 -18.98 -0.96 -8.83
CA GLU A 207 -19.14 0.05 -7.77
C GLU A 207 -19.23 1.46 -8.37
N LEU A 208 -18.33 1.80 -9.30
CA LEU A 208 -18.38 3.09 -10.00
C LEU A 208 -19.71 3.29 -10.71
N ASN A 209 -20.23 2.28 -11.41
CA ASN A 209 -21.50 2.38 -12.15
C ASN A 209 -22.73 2.51 -11.25
N GLN A 210 -22.68 1.98 -10.01
CA GLN A 210 -23.76 2.10 -9.05
C GLN A 210 -23.89 3.51 -8.47
N HIS A 211 -22.78 4.20 -8.31
CA HIS A 211 -22.68 5.48 -7.62
C HIS A 211 -22.53 6.69 -8.57
N LEU A 212 -22.19 6.48 -9.84
CA LEU A 212 -22.07 7.51 -10.89
C LEU A 212 -23.41 7.78 -11.63
N LYS A 213 -24.52 7.87 -10.94
CA LYS A 213 -25.84 8.18 -11.57
C LYS A 213 -26.15 9.66 -11.55
#